data_0a97ca832e4c54c27c147919072ff874
#
_entry.id   0a97ca832e4c54c27c147919072ff874
#
_cell.length_a   1.000
_cell.length_b   1.000
_cell.length_c   1.000
_cell.angle_alpha   90.00
_cell.angle_beta   90.00
_cell.angle_gamma   90.00
#
_symmetry.space_group_name_H-M   'P 1'
#
loop_
_entity.id
_entity.type
_entity.pdbx_description
1 polymer ?
#
loop_
_entity_poly.entity_id
_entity_poly.type
_entity_poly.pdbx_seq_one_letter_code
_entity_poly.pdbx_strand_id
1 'polypeptide(L)'
;GYLYNRDLGYNILLPDLQHQGESEGRAIQMGWKDRIDVLQWMNIANEIFGDSTQMVVHGISMGGATTMMVSGEKQQPYVKCFVEDCGYTSVWDEFSHELKSSFHLPAFPLMYTTSWLCEKKYGWNFKEASSLKQVEKCELPMLFIHGDKDTYVPTWMVYPLYEPKPEPKELWIVPGAAHALSYKEN
;
A
#
# COMPACT_ATOMS: atom_id res chain seq x y z
N GLY A 1 7.88 13.56 0.90
CA GLY A 1 8.74 14.20 -0.13
C GLY A 1 10.00 14.80 0.44
N TYR A 2 9.88 15.65 1.49
CA TYR A 2 10.99 16.45 2.03
C TYR A 2 12.23 15.63 2.42
N LEU A 3 12.08 14.57 3.23
CA LEU A 3 13.17 13.69 3.64
C LEU A 3 13.93 13.12 2.41
N TYR A 4 13.22 12.51 1.49
CA TYR A 4 13.85 11.88 0.33
C TYR A 4 14.56 12.87 -0.59
N ASN A 5 13.93 14.01 -0.88
CA ASN A 5 14.52 14.96 -1.81
C ASN A 5 15.58 15.84 -1.16
N ARG A 6 15.25 16.51 -0.03
CA ARG A 6 16.15 17.49 0.57
C ARG A 6 17.29 16.83 1.33
N ASP A 7 16.98 15.82 2.16
CA ASP A 7 17.95 15.30 3.09
C ASP A 7 18.76 14.14 2.47
N LEU A 8 18.14 13.34 1.60
CA LEU A 8 18.76 12.19 0.94
C LEU A 8 19.13 12.42 -0.54
N GLY A 9 18.72 13.54 -1.13
CA GLY A 9 19.08 13.92 -2.50
C GLY A 9 18.41 13.09 -3.60
N TYR A 10 17.31 12.39 -3.30
CA TYR A 10 16.58 11.61 -4.32
C TYR A 10 15.69 12.51 -5.20
N ASN A 11 15.56 12.12 -6.45
CA ASN A 11 14.44 12.57 -7.28
C ASN A 11 13.16 11.90 -6.80
N ILE A 12 12.03 12.59 -6.88
CA ILE A 12 10.75 12.09 -6.41
C ILE A 12 9.69 12.26 -7.50
N LEU A 13 8.91 11.20 -7.71
CA LEU A 13 7.64 11.25 -8.41
C LEU A 13 6.52 10.91 -7.42
N LEU A 14 5.52 11.76 -7.29
CA LEU A 14 4.36 11.59 -6.42
C LEU A 14 3.10 11.58 -7.28
N PRO A 15 2.62 10.40 -7.70
CA PRO A 15 1.38 10.32 -8.46
C PRO A 15 0.16 10.39 -7.53
N ASP A 16 -0.86 11.10 -7.95
CA ASP A 16 -2.20 10.97 -7.38
C ASP A 16 -2.85 9.68 -7.89
N LEU A 17 -3.34 8.83 -7.00
CA LEU A 17 -4.06 7.61 -7.35
C LEU A 17 -5.43 7.95 -7.97
N GLN A 18 -6.12 6.98 -8.55
CA GLN A 18 -7.44 7.18 -9.18
C GLN A 18 -8.41 7.88 -8.23
N HIS A 19 -9.06 8.93 -8.72
CA HIS A 19 -10.04 9.73 -7.98
C HIS A 19 -9.47 10.39 -6.72
N GLN A 20 -8.16 10.65 -6.70
CA GLN A 20 -7.46 11.42 -5.66
C GLN A 20 -6.82 12.65 -6.31
N GLY A 21 -6.70 13.73 -5.52
CA GLY A 21 -6.06 14.96 -5.99
C GLY A 21 -6.65 15.47 -7.30
N GLU A 22 -5.81 15.63 -8.30
CA GLU A 22 -6.20 16.05 -9.67
C GLU A 22 -6.38 14.86 -10.63
N SER A 23 -6.15 13.62 -10.18
CA SER A 23 -6.31 12.45 -11.03
C SER A 23 -7.78 12.14 -11.32
N GLU A 24 -8.05 11.87 -12.58
CA GLU A 24 -9.36 11.40 -13.03
C GLU A 24 -9.69 10.02 -12.45
N GLY A 25 -10.95 9.61 -12.58
CA GLY A 25 -11.40 8.30 -12.13
C GLY A 25 -12.88 8.31 -11.79
N ARG A 26 -13.44 7.12 -11.54
CA ARG A 26 -14.86 6.96 -11.19
C ARG A 26 -15.07 6.63 -9.71
N ALA A 27 -14.04 6.15 -9.06
CA ALA A 27 -14.03 5.77 -7.64
C ALA A 27 -12.61 5.52 -7.15
N ILE A 28 -12.41 5.63 -5.85
CA ILE A 28 -11.20 5.18 -5.15
C ILE A 28 -11.11 3.66 -5.30
N GLN A 29 -9.97 3.15 -5.72
CA GLN A 29 -9.74 1.75 -6.03
C GLN A 29 -9.02 0.96 -4.93
N MET A 30 -8.76 1.61 -3.78
CA MET A 30 -8.14 1.01 -2.59
C MET A 30 -6.84 0.24 -2.90
N GLY A 31 -6.01 0.77 -3.79
CA GLY A 31 -4.76 0.16 -4.24
C GLY A 31 -4.90 -0.91 -5.31
N TRP A 32 -6.05 -1.58 -5.43
CA TRP A 32 -6.16 -2.77 -6.28
C TRP A 32 -6.04 -2.47 -7.78
N LYS A 33 -6.83 -1.55 -8.30
CA LYS A 33 -6.67 -1.11 -9.70
C LYS A 33 -5.52 -0.10 -9.81
N ASP A 34 -5.32 0.73 -8.79
CA ASP A 34 -4.23 1.69 -8.73
C ASP A 34 -2.86 1.06 -8.95
N ARG A 35 -2.65 -0.20 -8.53
CA ARG A 35 -1.36 -0.90 -8.74
C ARG A 35 -0.95 -0.96 -10.21
N ILE A 36 -1.91 -1.05 -11.12
CA ILE A 36 -1.63 -1.07 -12.56
C ILE A 36 -1.20 0.31 -13.05
N ASP A 37 -1.85 1.35 -12.57
CA ASP A 37 -1.48 2.73 -12.90
C ASP A 37 -0.11 3.08 -12.31
N VAL A 38 0.18 2.62 -11.09
CA VAL A 38 1.50 2.82 -10.46
C VAL A 38 2.61 2.15 -11.27
N LEU A 39 2.40 0.96 -11.83
CA LEU A 39 3.38 0.34 -12.75
C LEU A 39 3.65 1.22 -13.97
N GLN A 40 2.63 1.92 -14.52
CA GLN A 40 2.83 2.87 -15.60
C GLN A 40 3.58 4.12 -15.13
N TRP A 41 3.24 4.66 -13.95
CA TRP A 41 3.98 5.77 -13.36
C TRP A 41 5.45 5.43 -13.09
N MET A 42 5.77 4.19 -12.70
CA MET A 42 7.13 3.73 -12.55
C MET A 42 7.91 3.73 -13.89
N ASN A 43 7.25 3.31 -14.98
CA ASN A 43 7.85 3.40 -16.33
C ASN A 43 8.10 4.87 -16.72
N ILE A 44 7.12 5.74 -16.52
CA ILE A 44 7.24 7.18 -16.80
C ILE A 44 8.36 7.80 -15.97
N ALA A 45 8.48 7.44 -14.69
CA ALA A 45 9.58 7.91 -13.85
C ALA A 45 10.96 7.48 -14.42
N ASN A 46 11.08 6.23 -14.88
CA ASN A 46 12.31 5.76 -15.50
C ASN A 46 12.64 6.51 -16.81
N GLU A 47 11.64 6.83 -17.62
CA GLU A 47 11.80 7.65 -18.82
C GLU A 47 12.28 9.08 -18.49
N ILE A 48 11.70 9.70 -17.45
CA ILE A 48 12.04 11.06 -17.01
C ILE A 48 13.46 11.12 -16.43
N PHE A 49 13.82 10.16 -15.58
CA PHE A 49 15.09 10.18 -14.83
C PHE A 49 16.23 9.43 -15.54
N GLY A 50 15.92 8.67 -16.60
CA GLY A 50 16.89 8.01 -17.48
C GLY A 50 17.25 6.58 -17.07
N ASP A 51 18.02 5.92 -17.96
CA ASP A 51 18.30 4.47 -17.89
C ASP A 51 19.14 4.02 -16.68
N SER A 52 19.78 4.95 -15.97
CA SER A 52 20.53 4.66 -14.73
C SER A 52 19.66 4.69 -13.47
N THR A 53 18.34 4.85 -13.61
CA THR A 53 17.41 4.93 -12.48
C THR A 53 17.51 3.70 -11.60
N GLN A 54 17.58 3.94 -10.29
CA GLN A 54 17.36 2.95 -9.25
C GLN A 54 16.18 3.41 -8.41
N MET A 55 15.09 2.67 -8.48
CA MET A 55 13.81 3.09 -7.93
C MET A 55 13.49 2.39 -6.63
N VAL A 56 13.08 3.18 -5.64
CA VAL A 56 12.40 2.72 -4.43
C VAL A 56 10.94 3.13 -4.54
N VAL A 57 10.04 2.19 -4.32
CA VAL A 57 8.60 2.46 -4.27
C VAL A 57 8.18 2.52 -2.81
N HIS A 58 7.64 3.68 -2.39
CA HIS A 58 7.24 3.91 -1.01
C HIS A 58 5.79 4.38 -0.95
N GLY A 59 5.01 3.82 -0.04
CA GLY A 59 3.64 4.24 0.22
C GLY A 59 3.29 4.21 1.69
N ILE A 60 2.34 5.07 2.08
CA ILE A 60 1.82 5.20 3.44
C ILE A 60 0.33 4.89 3.43
N SER A 61 -0.16 4.10 4.39
CA SER A 61 -1.58 3.75 4.54
C SER A 61 -2.13 3.07 3.28
N MET A 62 -3.15 3.61 2.60
CA MET A 62 -3.61 3.12 1.30
C MET A 62 -2.47 3.07 0.27
N GLY A 63 -1.53 4.02 0.31
CA GLY A 63 -0.30 3.98 -0.50
C GLY A 63 0.61 2.81 -0.13
N GLY A 64 0.73 2.46 1.15
CA GLY A 64 1.45 1.27 1.63
C GLY A 64 0.83 -0.02 1.11
N ALA A 65 -0.50 -0.13 1.20
CA ALA A 65 -1.23 -1.26 0.60
C ALA A 65 -1.04 -1.32 -0.92
N THR A 66 -1.10 -0.17 -1.61
CA THR A 66 -0.84 -0.08 -3.06
C THR A 66 0.58 -0.54 -3.39
N THR A 67 1.58 -0.10 -2.63
CA THR A 67 2.99 -0.51 -2.77
C THR A 67 3.16 -2.02 -2.64
N MET A 68 2.53 -2.64 -1.64
CA MET A 68 2.51 -4.09 -1.48
C MET A 68 1.80 -4.79 -2.63
N MET A 69 0.67 -4.25 -3.10
CA MET A 69 -0.06 -4.81 -4.25
C MET A 69 0.74 -4.71 -5.55
N VAL A 70 1.50 -3.62 -5.75
CA VAL A 70 2.45 -3.46 -6.86
C VAL A 70 3.58 -4.48 -6.78
N SER A 71 4.10 -4.74 -5.58
CA SER A 71 5.28 -5.58 -5.37
C SER A 71 5.10 -7.02 -5.85
N GLY A 72 3.87 -7.52 -5.87
CA GLY A 72 3.55 -8.87 -6.36
C GLY A 72 3.36 -8.97 -7.87
N GLU A 73 3.45 -7.85 -8.60
CA GLU A 73 3.43 -7.82 -10.06
C GLU A 73 4.86 -7.99 -10.63
N LYS A 74 4.98 -8.25 -11.93
CA LYS A 74 6.29 -8.36 -12.58
C LYS A 74 7.03 -7.03 -12.52
N GLN A 75 8.21 -7.02 -11.90
CA GLN A 75 9.01 -5.82 -11.72
C GLN A 75 10.04 -5.63 -12.84
N GLN A 76 10.35 -4.37 -13.12
CA GLN A 76 11.41 -3.97 -14.04
C GLN A 76 12.78 -3.93 -13.32
N PRO A 77 13.91 -4.13 -14.01
CA PRO A 77 15.24 -4.18 -13.38
C PRO A 77 15.66 -2.92 -12.62
N TYR A 78 15.07 -1.76 -12.93
CA TYR A 78 15.34 -0.51 -12.24
C TYR A 78 14.69 -0.42 -10.85
N VAL A 79 13.69 -1.26 -10.53
CA VAL A 79 13.08 -1.33 -9.21
C VAL A 79 14.00 -2.11 -8.28
N LYS A 80 14.36 -1.52 -7.13
CA LYS A 80 15.33 -2.12 -6.20
C LYS A 80 14.71 -2.59 -4.90
N CYS A 81 13.74 -1.87 -4.36
CA CYS A 81 13.07 -2.26 -3.14
C CYS A 81 11.73 -1.54 -2.97
N PHE A 82 10.99 -2.00 -1.98
CA PHE A 82 9.70 -1.45 -1.57
C PHE A 82 9.77 -1.03 -0.10
N VAL A 83 9.05 0.06 0.23
CA VAL A 83 8.83 0.50 1.61
C VAL A 83 7.33 0.68 1.79
N GLU A 84 6.75 -0.08 2.68
CA GLU A 84 5.37 0.11 3.09
C GLU A 84 5.31 0.66 4.51
N ASP A 85 4.48 1.67 4.76
CA ASP A 85 4.24 2.25 6.07
C ASP A 85 2.75 2.19 6.38
N CYS A 86 2.37 1.45 7.41
CA CYS A 86 1.02 1.25 7.93
C CYS A 86 -0.05 0.84 6.86
N GLY A 87 0.32 -0.02 5.92
CA GLY A 87 -0.61 -0.60 4.96
C GLY A 87 -1.41 -1.77 5.55
N TYR A 88 -2.52 -2.12 4.89
CA TYR A 88 -3.45 -3.17 5.34
C TYR A 88 -3.29 -4.49 4.59
N THR A 89 -3.74 -5.59 5.23
CA THR A 89 -3.69 -6.97 4.71
C THR A 89 -4.56 -7.17 3.47
N SER A 90 -5.77 -6.61 3.50
CA SER A 90 -6.73 -6.63 2.40
C SER A 90 -7.78 -5.53 2.59
N VAL A 91 -8.45 -5.15 1.52
CA VAL A 91 -9.60 -4.24 1.61
C VAL A 91 -10.73 -4.84 2.46
N TRP A 92 -10.87 -6.16 2.43
CA TRP A 92 -11.84 -6.85 3.27
C TRP A 92 -11.54 -6.69 4.76
N ASP A 93 -10.29 -6.89 5.16
CA ASP A 93 -9.91 -6.82 6.57
C ASP A 93 -10.00 -5.39 7.10
N GLU A 94 -9.50 -4.42 6.32
CA GLU A 94 -9.55 -3.00 6.68
C GLU A 94 -10.98 -2.51 6.84
N PHE A 95 -11.84 -2.75 5.86
CA PHE A 95 -13.24 -2.31 5.95
C PHE A 95 -14.03 -3.07 7.01
N SER A 96 -13.70 -4.35 7.28
CA SER A 96 -14.33 -5.09 8.37
C SER A 96 -13.92 -4.54 9.73
N HIS A 97 -12.66 -4.15 9.87
CA HIS A 97 -12.16 -3.50 11.08
C HIS A 97 -12.87 -2.17 11.30
N GLU A 98 -12.86 -1.29 10.30
CA GLU A 98 -13.50 0.03 10.37
C GLU A 98 -15.02 -0.06 10.62
N LEU A 99 -15.71 -1.00 9.98
CA LEU A 99 -17.13 -1.23 10.21
C LEU A 99 -17.41 -1.59 11.67
N LYS A 100 -16.56 -2.40 12.27
CA LYS A 100 -16.69 -2.83 13.67
C LYS A 100 -16.27 -1.74 14.65
N SER A 101 -15.13 -1.08 14.40
CA SER A 101 -14.55 -0.08 15.33
C SER A 101 -15.35 1.23 15.35
N SER A 102 -15.70 1.75 14.16
CA SER A 102 -16.35 3.06 14.03
C SER A 102 -17.88 2.99 14.10
N PHE A 103 -18.50 1.91 13.61
CA PHE A 103 -19.96 1.78 13.53
C PHE A 103 -20.54 0.70 14.42
N HIS A 104 -19.71 -0.14 15.06
CA HIS A 104 -20.12 -1.28 15.90
C HIS A 104 -21.03 -2.29 15.17
N LEU A 105 -20.87 -2.38 13.84
CA LEU A 105 -21.68 -3.25 12.98
C LEU A 105 -20.92 -4.54 12.63
N PRO A 106 -21.64 -5.68 12.49
CA PRO A 106 -21.02 -6.92 12.01
C PRO A 106 -20.74 -6.88 10.52
N ALA A 107 -19.76 -7.65 10.08
CA ALA A 107 -19.42 -7.77 8.65
C ALA A 107 -20.59 -8.28 7.79
N PHE A 108 -21.38 -9.23 8.31
CA PHE A 108 -22.57 -9.73 7.62
C PHE A 108 -23.82 -8.88 7.99
N PRO A 109 -24.66 -8.50 7.02
CA PRO A 109 -24.54 -8.74 5.57
C PRO A 109 -23.79 -7.66 4.79
N LEU A 110 -23.46 -6.53 5.44
CA LEU A 110 -22.99 -5.29 4.76
C LEU A 110 -21.73 -5.51 3.92
N MET A 111 -20.70 -6.11 4.48
CA MET A 111 -19.45 -6.36 3.77
C MET A 111 -19.64 -7.23 2.52
N TYR A 112 -20.48 -8.24 2.63
CA TYR A 112 -20.78 -9.16 1.52
C TYR A 112 -21.52 -8.48 0.39
N THR A 113 -22.56 -7.71 0.72
CA THR A 113 -23.35 -6.97 -0.28
C THR A 113 -22.54 -5.86 -0.92
N THR A 114 -21.76 -5.11 -0.14
CA THR A 114 -20.92 -4.02 -0.67
C THR A 114 -19.79 -4.56 -1.54
N SER A 115 -19.14 -5.65 -1.13
CA SER A 115 -18.10 -6.31 -1.94
C SER A 115 -18.66 -6.86 -3.26
N TRP A 116 -19.86 -7.45 -3.23
CA TRP A 116 -20.54 -7.89 -4.45
C TRP A 116 -20.91 -6.71 -5.37
N LEU A 117 -21.42 -5.60 -4.82
CA LEU A 117 -21.71 -4.40 -5.59
C LEU A 117 -20.45 -3.79 -6.21
N CYS A 118 -19.33 -3.78 -5.47
CA CYS A 118 -18.04 -3.35 -5.96
C CYS A 118 -17.61 -4.20 -7.18
N GLU A 119 -17.73 -5.51 -7.07
CA GLU A 119 -17.41 -6.43 -8.17
C GLU A 119 -18.28 -6.16 -9.42
N LYS A 120 -19.59 -5.97 -9.24
CA LYS A 120 -20.51 -5.65 -10.35
C LYS A 120 -20.23 -4.30 -11.00
N LYS A 121 -19.86 -3.29 -10.20
CA LYS A 121 -19.72 -1.90 -10.68
C LYS A 121 -18.30 -1.58 -11.16
N TYR A 122 -17.27 -2.14 -10.50
CA TYR A 122 -15.87 -1.79 -10.71
C TYR A 122 -14.99 -2.96 -11.17
N GLY A 123 -15.54 -4.19 -11.22
CA GLY A 123 -14.85 -5.38 -11.72
C GLY A 123 -13.78 -5.93 -10.76
N TRP A 124 -13.92 -5.72 -9.46
CA TRP A 124 -13.08 -6.31 -8.42
C TRP A 124 -13.84 -6.39 -7.10
N ASN A 125 -13.44 -7.30 -6.22
CA ASN A 125 -14.07 -7.49 -4.92
C ASN A 125 -13.05 -7.31 -3.77
N PHE A 126 -13.57 -7.06 -2.55
CA PHE A 126 -12.75 -6.72 -1.40
C PHE A 126 -11.77 -7.82 -0.96
N LYS A 127 -12.07 -9.10 -1.22
CA LYS A 127 -11.18 -10.23 -0.90
C LYS A 127 -10.12 -10.47 -1.97
N GLU A 128 -10.38 -10.03 -3.20
CA GLU A 128 -9.42 -10.05 -4.29
C GLU A 128 -8.33 -9.00 -4.05
N ALA A 129 -8.71 -7.82 -3.59
CA ALA A 129 -7.81 -6.71 -3.27
C ALA A 129 -7.05 -7.02 -1.97
N SER A 130 -5.98 -7.79 -2.10
CA SER A 130 -5.20 -8.34 -0.98
C SER A 130 -3.71 -8.06 -1.14
N SER A 131 -3.18 -7.22 -0.24
CA SER A 131 -1.73 -7.00 -0.10
C SER A 131 -1.02 -8.29 0.29
N LEU A 132 -1.66 -9.09 1.16
CA LEU A 132 -1.13 -10.36 1.66
C LEU A 132 -0.77 -11.32 0.52
N LYS A 133 -1.69 -11.53 -0.44
CA LYS A 133 -1.46 -12.39 -1.60
C LYS A 133 -0.39 -11.86 -2.56
N GLN A 134 -0.10 -10.57 -2.50
CA GLN A 134 0.88 -9.95 -3.38
C GLN A 134 2.29 -9.95 -2.76
N VAL A 135 2.43 -9.69 -1.45
CA VAL A 135 3.74 -9.73 -0.81
C VAL A 135 4.38 -11.12 -0.84
N GLU A 136 3.57 -12.18 -0.81
CA GLU A 136 4.04 -13.57 -0.98
C GLU A 136 4.80 -13.81 -2.29
N LYS A 137 4.53 -13.01 -3.32
CA LYS A 137 5.16 -13.11 -4.66
C LYS A 137 6.37 -12.18 -4.82
N CYS A 138 6.57 -11.25 -3.88
CA CYS A 138 7.61 -10.23 -3.98
C CYS A 138 8.97 -10.81 -3.60
N GLU A 139 9.89 -10.90 -4.57
CA GLU A 139 11.27 -11.35 -4.37
C GLU A 139 12.25 -10.20 -4.05
N LEU A 140 11.84 -8.94 -4.30
CA LEU A 140 12.67 -7.77 -4.02
C LEU A 140 12.67 -7.41 -2.54
N PRO A 141 13.71 -6.72 -2.04
CA PRO A 141 13.75 -6.25 -0.66
C PRO A 141 12.51 -5.42 -0.28
N MET A 142 11.98 -5.62 0.91
CA MET A 142 10.85 -4.85 1.43
C MET A 142 11.07 -4.49 2.89
N LEU A 143 10.90 -3.19 3.20
CA LEU A 143 10.81 -2.68 4.56
C LEU A 143 9.33 -2.47 4.92
N PHE A 144 8.93 -3.05 6.03
CA PHE A 144 7.63 -2.86 6.66
C PHE A 144 7.78 -1.93 7.85
N ILE A 145 6.99 -0.86 7.89
CA ILE A 145 6.97 0.12 8.98
C ILE A 145 5.54 0.18 9.54
N HIS A 146 5.40 0.18 10.86
CA HIS A 146 4.08 0.33 11.48
C HIS A 146 4.17 0.93 12.86
N GLY A 147 3.28 1.85 13.20
CA GLY A 147 3.19 2.40 14.55
C GLY A 147 2.52 1.42 15.52
N ASP A 148 3.03 1.30 16.75
CA ASP A 148 2.44 0.42 17.79
C ASP A 148 1.15 0.99 18.41
N LYS A 149 0.79 2.23 18.10
CA LYS A 149 -0.45 2.91 18.50
C LYS A 149 -1.41 3.15 17.35
N ASP A 150 -1.17 2.51 16.22
CA ASP A 150 -2.09 2.60 15.08
C ASP A 150 -3.38 1.83 15.37
N THR A 151 -4.49 2.57 15.45
CA THR A 151 -5.83 2.03 15.68
C THR A 151 -6.70 2.10 14.43
N TYR A 152 -6.27 2.83 13.40
CA TYR A 152 -6.99 2.96 12.13
C TYR A 152 -6.67 1.76 11.23
N VAL A 153 -5.41 1.58 10.84
CA VAL A 153 -4.91 0.30 10.32
C VAL A 153 -4.20 -0.39 11.49
N PRO A 154 -4.85 -1.34 12.18
CA PRO A 154 -4.28 -1.84 13.44
C PRO A 154 -2.95 -2.53 13.24
N THR A 155 -2.01 -2.28 14.16
CA THR A 155 -0.63 -2.80 14.11
C THR A 155 -0.54 -4.31 13.86
N TRP A 156 -1.55 -5.09 14.31
CA TRP A 156 -1.54 -6.54 14.07
C TRP A 156 -1.52 -6.92 12.58
N MET A 157 -1.96 -6.03 11.68
CA MET A 157 -2.02 -6.30 10.24
C MET A 157 -0.64 -6.43 9.59
N VAL A 158 0.40 -5.82 10.17
CA VAL A 158 1.75 -5.89 9.61
C VAL A 158 2.38 -7.28 9.77
N TYR A 159 2.07 -8.01 10.84
CA TYR A 159 2.70 -9.32 11.09
C TYR A 159 2.35 -10.38 10.04
N PRO A 160 1.05 -10.61 9.70
CA PRO A 160 0.71 -11.54 8.61
C PRO A 160 1.17 -11.07 7.23
N LEU A 161 1.48 -9.79 7.02
CA LEU A 161 2.10 -9.27 5.80
C LEU A 161 3.59 -9.60 5.76
N TYR A 162 4.28 -9.38 6.87
CA TYR A 162 5.71 -9.61 7.00
C TYR A 162 6.07 -11.10 6.92
N GLU A 163 5.33 -11.95 7.63
CA GLU A 163 5.70 -13.36 7.81
C GLU A 163 5.87 -14.13 6.49
N PRO A 164 4.91 -14.14 5.54
CA PRO A 164 4.98 -14.90 4.29
C PRO A 164 5.84 -14.25 3.21
N LYS A 165 6.22 -12.96 3.36
CA LYS A 165 7.07 -12.27 2.39
C LYS A 165 8.44 -12.97 2.31
N PRO A 166 8.91 -13.43 1.12
CA PRO A 166 10.26 -13.95 0.95
C PRO A 166 11.35 -12.95 1.34
N GLU A 167 12.51 -13.46 1.80
CA GLU A 167 13.68 -12.60 2.03
C GLU A 167 14.17 -11.94 0.73
N PRO A 168 14.82 -10.75 0.78
CA PRO A 168 15.12 -9.96 1.99
C PRO A 168 13.93 -9.11 2.45
N LYS A 169 13.76 -9.02 3.76
CA LYS A 169 12.70 -8.21 4.39
C LYS A 169 13.14 -7.70 5.75
N GLU A 170 12.62 -6.54 6.14
CA GLU A 170 12.82 -5.96 7.47
C GLU A 170 11.49 -5.46 8.03
N LEU A 171 11.33 -5.51 9.36
CA LEU A 171 10.17 -4.99 10.07
C LEU A 171 10.62 -3.98 11.12
N TRP A 172 10.02 -2.80 11.04
CA TRP A 172 10.24 -1.74 12.02
C TRP A 172 8.91 -1.32 12.66
N ILE A 173 8.71 -1.74 13.90
CA ILE A 173 7.60 -1.25 14.73
C ILE A 173 8.05 0.01 15.44
N VAL A 174 7.37 1.13 15.20
CA VAL A 174 7.71 2.45 15.75
C VAL A 174 6.95 2.66 17.06
N PRO A 175 7.65 2.70 18.21
CA PRO A 175 7.00 2.87 19.50
C PRO A 175 6.31 4.24 19.61
N GLY A 176 5.08 4.25 20.08
CA GLY A 176 4.28 5.48 20.28
C GLY A 176 3.61 6.05 19.04
N ALA A 177 3.98 5.61 17.84
CA ALA A 177 3.45 6.15 16.61
C ALA A 177 2.00 5.70 16.38
N ALA A 178 1.12 6.66 16.10
CA ALA A 178 -0.23 6.45 15.60
C ALA A 178 -0.22 6.31 14.07
N HIS A 179 -1.40 6.14 13.44
CA HIS A 179 -1.54 5.96 12.01
C HIS A 179 -0.83 7.03 11.18
N ALA A 180 0.02 6.61 10.25
CA ALA A 180 0.79 7.46 9.34
C ALA A 180 1.70 8.50 10.03
N LEU A 181 2.09 8.27 11.29
CA LEU A 181 2.94 9.17 12.06
C LEU A 181 4.32 8.57 12.39
N SER A 182 4.67 7.43 11.84
CA SER A 182 5.96 6.76 12.08
C SER A 182 7.17 7.67 11.87
N TYR A 183 7.09 8.59 10.91
CA TYR A 183 8.15 9.55 10.60
C TYR A 183 8.34 10.67 11.63
N LYS A 184 7.45 10.80 12.61
CA LYS A 184 7.50 11.87 13.63
C LYS A 184 8.10 11.41 14.96
N GLU A 185 8.11 10.11 15.20
CA GLU A 185 8.51 9.52 16.47
C GLU A 185 10.00 9.10 16.52
N ASN A 186 10.82 9.67 15.65
CA ASN A 186 12.27 9.44 15.56
C ASN A 186 13.07 10.63 16.02
#